data_730cfc493096b523fefe8837a52d6fd1
#
_entry.id   730cfc493096b523fefe8837a52d6fd1
#
_cell.length_a   1.000
_cell.length_b   1.000
_cell.length_c   1.000
_cell.angle_alpha   90.00
_cell.angle_beta   90.00
_cell.angle_gamma   90.00
#
_symmetry.space_group_name_H-M   'P 1'
#
loop_
_entity.id
_entity.type
_entity.pdbx_description
1 polymer ?
#
loop_
_entity_poly.entity_id
_entity_poly.type
_entity_poly.pdbx_seq_one_letter_code
_entity_poly.pdbx_strand_id
1 'polypeptide(L)'
;MNEISVEGGYDPLKLTEYVRGEVVRIVDNVEERKYYRFRKDRWYGGIATGDVVGCNLRCGMCWSWRSASHIMAKGFYCNPRQSFQRLRNIAYSSGFRMVRLSGGEPTISREHVLDLSRLLENSKLQFVLETNGLIIGSDPDFARKLIQYNRLVIRVSLKGCCREDFHKITLARPEFFDLQLKALENLIEVGAKPCEQVYPAVMLSFSEERDYELLQGKLSNIHPLLSKCIDEEYVILYPHVVRLLEMRKLKPKISFHPNGIPRSMV
;
A
#
# COMPACT_ATOMS: atom_id res chain seq x y z
N MET A 1 13.92 -19.65 6.28
CA MET A 1 13.24 -19.18 5.05
C MET A 1 14.17 -19.49 3.89
N ASN A 2 13.82 -20.48 3.08
CA ASN A 2 14.58 -20.75 1.87
C ASN A 2 14.51 -19.51 1.00
N GLU A 3 15.68 -18.97 0.68
CA GLU A 3 15.84 -17.88 -0.28
C GLU A 3 15.22 -18.34 -1.60
N ILE A 4 14.12 -17.71 -1.99
CA ILE A 4 13.65 -17.76 -3.37
C ILE A 4 14.56 -16.80 -4.13
N SER A 5 15.84 -17.17 -4.28
CA SER A 5 16.74 -16.53 -5.23
C SER A 5 16.45 -17.14 -6.60
N VAL A 6 15.41 -16.65 -7.24
CA VAL A 6 15.23 -16.88 -8.66
C VAL A 6 16.11 -15.86 -9.36
N GLU A 7 16.99 -16.32 -10.26
CA GLU A 7 17.77 -15.45 -11.12
C GLU A 7 16.83 -14.43 -11.78
N GLY A 8 17.08 -13.12 -11.59
CA GLY A 8 16.17 -12.05 -12.04
C GLY A 8 15.06 -11.60 -11.10
N GLY A 9 14.87 -12.23 -9.93
CA GLY A 9 13.86 -11.83 -8.94
C GLY A 9 12.64 -12.75 -8.88
N TYR A 10 11.84 -12.60 -7.80
CA TYR A 10 10.62 -13.41 -7.60
C TYR A 10 9.40 -12.78 -8.28
N ASP A 11 8.36 -13.61 -8.49
CA ASP A 11 7.05 -13.22 -8.99
C ASP A 11 6.13 -12.81 -7.82
N PRO A 12 5.75 -11.52 -7.69
CA PRO A 12 4.92 -11.05 -6.57
C PRO A 12 3.45 -11.47 -6.69
N LEU A 13 2.95 -11.82 -7.88
CA LEU A 13 1.59 -12.33 -8.03
C LEU A 13 1.50 -13.78 -7.53
N LYS A 14 2.50 -14.62 -7.83
CA LYS A 14 2.60 -15.97 -7.22
C LYS A 14 2.74 -15.87 -5.70
N LEU A 15 3.52 -14.91 -5.22
CA LEU A 15 3.64 -14.67 -3.78
C LEU A 15 2.32 -14.20 -3.16
N THR A 16 1.47 -13.48 -3.92
CA THR A 16 0.14 -13.08 -3.48
C THR A 16 -0.71 -14.29 -3.08
N GLU A 17 -0.76 -15.33 -3.93
CA GLU A 17 -1.57 -16.52 -3.66
C GLU A 17 -1.09 -17.25 -2.39
N TYR A 18 0.22 -17.40 -2.24
CA TYR A 18 0.81 -18.00 -1.04
C TYR A 18 0.46 -17.20 0.22
N VAL A 19 0.68 -15.86 0.19
CA VAL A 19 0.40 -14.99 1.34
C VAL A 19 -1.10 -14.98 1.66
N ARG A 20 -1.97 -14.98 0.62
CA ARG A 20 -3.42 -15.02 0.80
C ARG A 20 -3.85 -16.24 1.62
N GLY A 21 -3.32 -17.42 1.30
CA GLY A 21 -3.62 -18.65 2.03
C GLY A 21 -3.33 -18.58 3.54
N GLU A 22 -2.39 -17.70 3.94
CA GLU A 22 -1.95 -17.59 5.34
C GLU A 22 -2.61 -16.46 6.13
N VAL A 23 -3.16 -15.45 5.42
CA VAL A 23 -3.64 -14.22 6.06
C VAL A 23 -5.10 -13.90 5.79
N VAL A 24 -5.76 -14.72 4.97
CA VAL A 24 -7.19 -14.65 4.67
C VAL A 24 -7.83 -15.98 5.03
N ARG A 25 -9.00 -15.95 5.65
CA ARG A 25 -9.84 -17.13 5.83
C ARG A 25 -11.29 -16.80 5.48
N ILE A 26 -12.06 -17.80 5.12
CA ILE A 26 -13.48 -17.66 4.83
C ILE A 26 -14.27 -18.29 5.97
N VAL A 27 -15.14 -17.50 6.59
CA VAL A 27 -16.05 -17.94 7.66
C VAL A 27 -17.45 -17.48 7.26
N ASP A 28 -18.40 -18.38 7.18
CA ASP A 28 -19.80 -18.10 6.78
C ASP A 28 -19.90 -17.30 5.47
N ASN A 29 -19.10 -17.67 4.47
CA ASN A 29 -18.98 -17.00 3.16
C ASN A 29 -18.45 -15.54 3.22
N VAL A 30 -17.83 -15.13 4.32
CA VAL A 30 -17.24 -13.80 4.48
C VAL A 30 -15.72 -13.92 4.58
N GLU A 31 -15.00 -13.11 3.84
CA GLU A 31 -13.54 -13.02 3.98
C GLU A 31 -13.17 -12.31 5.28
N GLU A 32 -12.44 -13.01 6.14
CA GLU A 32 -11.77 -12.42 7.29
C GLU A 32 -10.29 -12.19 6.96
N ARG A 33 -9.81 -11.01 7.30
CA ARG A 33 -8.42 -10.57 7.08
C ARG A 33 -7.65 -10.58 8.39
N LYS A 34 -6.40 -11.05 8.35
CA LYS A 34 -5.50 -11.03 9.50
C LYS A 34 -4.92 -9.64 9.71
N TYR A 35 -5.12 -9.07 10.90
CA TYR A 35 -4.57 -7.80 11.37
C TYR A 35 -3.58 -8.04 12.51
N TYR A 36 -2.60 -7.15 12.67
CA TYR A 36 -1.75 -7.19 13.87
C TYR A 36 -2.06 -6.07 14.85
N ARG A 37 -2.73 -4.98 14.41
CA ARG A 37 -3.21 -3.93 15.29
C ARG A 37 -4.22 -3.00 14.63
N PHE A 38 -4.95 -2.25 15.48
CA PHE A 38 -5.67 -1.04 15.12
C PHE A 38 -5.15 0.10 16.00
N ARG A 39 -4.95 1.31 15.43
CA ARG A 39 -4.29 2.41 16.13
C ARG A 39 -4.70 3.79 15.61
N LYS A 40 -4.48 4.81 16.43
CA LYS A 40 -4.42 6.20 16.01
C LYS A 40 -3.11 6.44 15.28
N ASP A 41 -3.14 7.25 14.24
CA ASP A 41 -1.94 7.67 13.54
C ASP A 41 -1.99 9.17 13.27
N ARG A 42 -0.80 9.80 13.12
CA ARG A 42 -0.67 11.23 12.87
C ARG A 42 -0.74 11.62 11.41
N TRP A 43 -0.52 10.67 10.51
CA TRP A 43 -0.55 10.90 9.06
C TRP A 43 -1.91 11.45 8.62
N TYR A 44 -1.93 12.23 7.56
CA TYR A 44 -3.14 12.90 7.04
C TYR A 44 -3.80 13.85 8.05
N GLY A 45 -3.04 14.42 8.98
CA GLY A 45 -3.58 15.26 10.05
C GLY A 45 -4.37 14.49 11.13
N GLY A 46 -4.30 13.16 11.11
CA GLY A 46 -4.93 12.24 12.06
C GLY A 46 -5.88 11.25 11.40
N ILE A 47 -5.57 9.96 11.54
CA ILE A 47 -6.29 8.86 10.90
C ILE A 47 -6.37 7.63 11.79
N ALA A 48 -7.48 6.91 11.74
CA ALA A 48 -7.58 5.60 12.38
C ALA A 48 -7.06 4.52 11.41
N THR A 49 -6.10 3.73 11.84
CA THR A 49 -5.40 2.78 10.98
C THR A 49 -5.62 1.34 11.42
N GLY A 50 -5.97 0.47 10.47
CA GLY A 50 -5.90 -0.98 10.59
C GLY A 50 -4.66 -1.50 9.86
N ASP A 51 -3.71 -2.06 10.60
CA ASP A 51 -2.47 -2.58 10.04
C ASP A 51 -2.61 -4.09 9.79
N VAL A 52 -2.60 -4.50 8.51
CA VAL A 52 -2.78 -5.90 8.07
C VAL A 52 -1.46 -6.67 8.04
N VAL A 53 -1.54 -7.98 8.26
CA VAL A 53 -0.41 -8.92 8.16
C VAL A 53 -0.24 -9.37 6.71
N GLY A 54 1.00 -9.52 6.26
CA GLY A 54 1.34 -10.10 4.94
C GLY A 54 1.31 -9.09 3.81
N CYS A 55 2.29 -9.20 2.94
CA CYS A 55 2.47 -8.40 1.74
C CYS A 55 3.08 -9.27 0.65
N ASN A 56 2.78 -8.97 -0.59
CA ASN A 56 3.34 -9.63 -1.77
C ASN A 56 4.65 -8.97 -2.27
N LEU A 57 5.12 -7.92 -1.59
CA LEU A 57 6.44 -7.33 -1.81
C LEU A 57 7.37 -7.55 -0.59
N ARG A 58 8.67 -7.51 -0.85
CA ARG A 58 9.74 -7.71 0.15
C ARG A 58 10.66 -6.49 0.20
N CYS A 59 10.05 -5.31 0.33
CA CYS A 59 10.78 -4.03 0.32
C CYS A 59 11.84 -3.97 1.41
N GLY A 60 13.09 -3.67 1.01
CA GLY A 60 14.25 -3.61 1.92
C GLY A 60 14.28 -2.40 2.84
N MET A 61 13.27 -1.52 2.78
CA MET A 61 13.08 -0.36 3.66
C MET A 61 11.75 -0.39 4.42
N CYS A 62 11.07 -1.55 4.45
CA CYS A 62 9.71 -1.66 4.97
C CYS A 62 9.64 -1.41 6.48
N TRP A 63 8.93 -0.36 6.89
CA TRP A 63 8.69 -0.05 8.32
C TRP A 63 7.86 -1.14 9.01
N SER A 64 7.07 -1.89 8.26
CA SER A 64 6.21 -2.98 8.74
C SER A 64 6.82 -4.37 8.48
N TRP A 65 8.13 -4.47 8.22
CA TRP A 65 8.81 -5.69 7.77
C TRP A 65 8.41 -6.95 8.53
N ARG A 66 8.37 -6.91 9.87
CA ARG A 66 8.03 -8.08 10.69
C ARG A 66 6.64 -8.62 10.40
N SER A 67 5.66 -7.74 10.16
CA SER A 67 4.26 -8.14 9.90
C SER A 67 3.98 -8.33 8.42
N ALA A 68 4.68 -7.60 7.55
CA ALA A 68 4.52 -7.70 6.10
C ALA A 68 5.18 -8.94 5.51
N SER A 69 6.39 -9.32 6.01
CA SER A 69 7.16 -10.43 5.46
C SER A 69 7.01 -11.74 6.24
N HIS A 70 6.69 -11.67 7.53
CA HIS A 70 6.46 -12.85 8.37
C HIS A 70 4.96 -13.11 8.51
N ILE A 71 4.41 -13.90 7.59
CA ILE A 71 2.99 -14.27 7.56
C ILE A 71 2.52 -15.01 8.82
N MET A 72 3.46 -15.67 9.53
CA MET A 72 3.22 -16.27 10.85
C MET A 72 3.23 -15.24 11.98
N ALA A 73 3.36 -13.95 11.68
CA ALA A 73 3.32 -12.90 12.69
C ALA A 73 2.05 -13.02 13.54
N LYS A 74 2.20 -12.75 14.83
CA LYS A 74 1.04 -12.67 15.75
C LYS A 74 0.02 -11.69 15.20
N GLY A 75 -1.23 -12.11 15.23
CA GLY A 75 -2.33 -11.31 14.74
C GLY A 75 -3.67 -11.98 15.04
N PHE A 76 -4.74 -11.32 14.65
CA PHE A 76 -6.11 -11.80 14.83
C PHE A 76 -6.90 -11.54 13.55
N TYR A 77 -7.85 -12.39 13.28
CA TYR A 77 -8.73 -12.24 12.14
C TYR A 77 -9.90 -11.32 12.48
N CYS A 78 -10.26 -10.47 11.53
CA CYS A 78 -11.48 -9.65 11.59
C CYS A 78 -12.23 -9.80 10.27
N ASN A 79 -13.55 -9.93 10.37
CA ASN A 79 -14.42 -9.71 9.23
C ASN A 79 -14.60 -8.19 8.95
N PRO A 80 -15.16 -7.79 7.80
CA PRO A 80 -15.30 -6.38 7.44
C PRO A 80 -16.08 -5.55 8.47
N ARG A 81 -17.12 -6.11 9.10
CA ARG A 81 -17.90 -5.42 10.14
C ARG A 81 -17.09 -5.14 11.40
N GLN A 82 -16.31 -6.12 11.85
CA GLN A 82 -15.43 -5.97 13.00
C GLN A 82 -14.33 -4.93 12.74
N SER A 83 -13.75 -4.96 11.53
CA SER A 83 -12.75 -3.98 11.08
C SER A 83 -13.33 -2.58 11.04
N PHE A 84 -14.51 -2.42 10.44
CA PHE A 84 -15.26 -1.16 10.41
C PHE A 84 -15.54 -0.62 11.82
N GLN A 85 -16.05 -1.45 12.73
CA GLN A 85 -16.34 -1.02 14.10
C GLN A 85 -15.12 -0.52 14.85
N ARG A 86 -13.98 -1.25 14.74
CA ARG A 86 -12.70 -0.85 15.36
C ARG A 86 -12.19 0.48 14.81
N LEU A 87 -12.14 0.62 13.48
CA LEU A 87 -11.70 1.84 12.81
C LEU A 87 -12.62 3.03 13.18
N ARG A 88 -13.93 2.84 13.10
CA ARG A 88 -14.91 3.86 13.43
C ARG A 88 -14.79 4.33 14.89
N ASN A 89 -14.64 3.41 15.83
CA ASN A 89 -14.53 3.74 17.25
C ASN A 89 -13.26 4.57 17.53
N ILE A 90 -12.14 4.21 16.91
CA ILE A 90 -10.89 4.98 17.01
C ILE A 90 -11.06 6.36 16.37
N ALA A 91 -11.63 6.43 15.17
CA ALA A 91 -11.81 7.69 14.46
C ALA A 91 -12.70 8.66 15.27
N TYR A 92 -13.86 8.22 15.70
CA TYR A 92 -14.79 9.09 16.43
C TYR A 92 -14.27 9.50 17.81
N SER A 93 -13.66 8.57 18.57
CA SER A 93 -13.06 8.92 19.87
C SER A 93 -11.86 9.86 19.77
N SER A 94 -11.30 10.04 18.57
CA SER A 94 -10.14 10.91 18.32
C SER A 94 -10.50 12.16 17.50
N GLY A 95 -11.75 12.33 17.09
CA GLY A 95 -12.18 13.42 16.23
C GLY A 95 -11.67 13.30 14.78
N PHE A 96 -11.21 12.11 14.35
CA PHE A 96 -10.72 11.89 13.00
C PHE A 96 -11.86 11.71 12.00
N ARG A 97 -11.62 12.16 10.77
CA ARG A 97 -12.56 12.02 9.65
C ARG A 97 -12.15 10.93 8.66
N MET A 98 -10.99 10.33 8.87
CA MET A 98 -10.40 9.35 7.96
C MET A 98 -10.05 8.06 8.67
N VAL A 99 -10.16 6.96 7.92
CA VAL A 99 -9.68 5.64 8.30
C VAL A 99 -8.84 5.06 7.17
N ARG A 100 -7.91 4.17 7.47
CA ARG A 100 -7.10 3.49 6.43
C ARG A 100 -6.79 2.04 6.76
N LEU A 101 -6.47 1.29 5.71
CA LEU A 101 -5.74 0.03 5.80
C LEU A 101 -4.29 0.24 5.33
N SER A 102 -3.35 -0.27 6.11
CA SER A 102 -1.90 -0.15 5.90
C SER A 102 -1.17 -1.37 6.48
N GLY A 103 0.15 -1.29 6.65
CA GLY A 103 1.00 -2.34 7.24
C GLY A 103 1.53 -3.31 6.22
N GLY A 104 0.75 -4.36 5.87
CA GLY A 104 1.01 -5.25 4.74
C GLY A 104 0.33 -4.75 3.46
N GLU A 105 -0.10 -5.68 2.59
CA GLU A 105 -0.87 -5.35 1.38
C GLU A 105 -2.36 -5.67 1.59
N PRO A 106 -3.23 -4.66 1.70
CA PRO A 106 -4.65 -4.88 1.96
C PRO A 106 -5.38 -5.62 0.83
N THR A 107 -5.02 -5.35 -0.44
CA THR A 107 -5.74 -5.88 -1.61
C THR A 107 -5.56 -7.39 -1.83
N ILE A 108 -4.70 -8.04 -1.06
CA ILE A 108 -4.61 -9.52 -1.00
C ILE A 108 -5.97 -10.14 -0.62
N SER A 109 -6.79 -9.42 0.14
CA SER A 109 -8.17 -9.80 0.50
C SER A 109 -9.15 -8.87 -0.21
N ARG A 110 -9.43 -9.15 -1.48
CA ARG A 110 -10.24 -8.28 -2.35
C ARG A 110 -11.65 -8.07 -1.80
N GLU A 111 -12.34 -9.16 -1.46
CA GLU A 111 -13.72 -9.09 -0.96
C GLU A 111 -13.80 -8.38 0.40
N HIS A 112 -12.81 -8.60 1.27
CA HIS A 112 -12.75 -7.86 2.54
C HIS A 112 -12.62 -6.34 2.33
N VAL A 113 -11.78 -5.90 1.36
CA VAL A 113 -11.63 -4.47 1.02
C VAL A 113 -12.92 -3.92 0.45
N LEU A 114 -13.59 -4.63 -0.46
CA LEU A 114 -14.86 -4.21 -1.06
C LEU A 114 -15.98 -4.11 -0.01
N ASP A 115 -16.09 -5.09 0.87
CA ASP A 115 -17.10 -5.10 1.93
C ASP A 115 -16.86 -3.99 2.96
N LEU A 116 -15.59 -3.75 3.31
CA LEU A 116 -15.22 -2.63 4.19
C LEU A 116 -15.54 -1.29 3.53
N SER A 117 -15.23 -1.14 2.22
CA SER A 117 -15.57 0.07 1.44
C SER A 117 -17.08 0.34 1.45
N ARG A 118 -17.88 -0.69 1.23
CA ARG A 118 -19.36 -0.60 1.29
C ARG A 118 -19.87 -0.14 2.66
N LEU A 119 -19.30 -0.64 3.75
CA LEU A 119 -19.66 -0.21 5.10
C LEU A 119 -19.26 1.24 5.37
N LEU A 120 -18.10 1.67 4.86
CA LEU A 120 -17.60 3.02 5.02
C LEU A 120 -18.34 4.02 4.13
N GLU A 121 -18.80 3.63 2.93
CA GLU A 121 -19.62 4.46 2.04
C GLU A 121 -20.87 5.00 2.77
N ASN A 122 -21.49 4.18 3.61
CA ASN A 122 -22.65 4.56 4.42
C ASN A 122 -22.30 5.29 5.73
N SER A 123 -21.04 5.70 5.90
CA SER A 123 -20.57 6.45 7.05
C SER A 123 -20.16 7.89 6.66
N LYS A 124 -19.74 8.69 7.66
CA LYS A 124 -19.13 10.02 7.41
C LYS A 124 -17.60 9.96 7.27
N LEU A 125 -17.00 8.77 7.29
CA LEU A 125 -15.57 8.57 7.28
C LEU A 125 -15.07 8.37 5.85
N GLN A 126 -13.97 9.02 5.49
CA GLN A 126 -13.24 8.76 4.26
C GLN A 126 -12.33 7.55 4.48
N PHE A 127 -12.26 6.66 3.49
CA PHE A 127 -11.42 5.47 3.54
C PHE A 127 -10.21 5.64 2.62
N VAL A 128 -9.01 5.62 3.17
CA VAL A 128 -7.74 5.62 2.41
C VAL A 128 -7.25 4.17 2.31
N LEU A 129 -7.19 3.65 1.10
CA LEU A 129 -6.62 2.36 0.77
C LEU A 129 -5.18 2.55 0.29
N GLU A 130 -4.21 2.26 1.17
CA GLU A 130 -2.79 2.25 0.78
C GLU A 130 -2.44 0.90 0.19
N THR A 131 -2.06 0.85 -1.09
CA THR A 131 -1.75 -0.38 -1.82
C THR A 131 -0.50 -0.21 -2.68
N ASN A 132 0.22 -1.29 -2.92
CA ASN A 132 1.30 -1.31 -3.90
C ASN A 132 0.80 -1.42 -5.36
N GLY A 133 -0.48 -1.55 -5.57
CA GLY A 133 -1.13 -1.53 -6.88
C GLY A 133 -1.05 -2.81 -7.70
N LEU A 134 -0.20 -3.78 -7.39
CA LEU A 134 0.03 -4.95 -8.24
C LEU A 134 -1.26 -5.74 -8.54
N ILE A 135 -2.12 -5.92 -7.55
CA ILE A 135 -3.39 -6.66 -7.72
C ILE A 135 -4.38 -5.84 -8.56
N ILE A 136 -4.45 -4.54 -8.36
CA ILE A 136 -5.30 -3.65 -9.16
C ILE A 136 -4.80 -3.59 -10.61
N GLY A 137 -3.48 -3.54 -10.81
CA GLY A 137 -2.89 -3.55 -12.15
C GLY A 137 -3.11 -4.86 -12.92
N SER A 138 -3.19 -5.99 -12.20
CA SER A 138 -3.45 -7.31 -12.81
C SER A 138 -4.94 -7.63 -12.99
N ASP A 139 -5.86 -6.86 -12.39
CA ASP A 139 -7.30 -7.13 -12.37
C ASP A 139 -8.11 -5.83 -12.59
N PRO A 140 -8.43 -5.49 -13.87
CA PRO A 140 -9.25 -4.31 -14.18
C PRO A 140 -10.67 -4.37 -13.59
N ASP A 141 -11.23 -5.57 -13.40
CA ASP A 141 -12.57 -5.72 -12.80
C ASP A 141 -12.58 -5.36 -11.33
N PHE A 142 -11.48 -5.66 -10.62
CA PHE A 142 -11.32 -5.20 -9.26
C PHE A 142 -11.22 -3.66 -9.18
N ALA A 143 -10.48 -3.02 -10.11
CA ALA A 143 -10.45 -1.56 -10.23
C ALA A 143 -11.87 -0.98 -10.40
N ARG A 144 -12.68 -1.56 -11.32
CA ARG A 144 -14.07 -1.14 -11.57
C ARG A 144 -14.97 -1.27 -10.33
N LYS A 145 -14.79 -2.32 -9.55
CA LYS A 145 -15.54 -2.52 -8.29
C LYS A 145 -15.14 -1.49 -7.22
N LEU A 146 -13.85 -1.13 -7.13
CA LEU A 146 -13.36 -0.19 -6.13
C LEU A 146 -13.90 1.23 -6.34
N ILE A 147 -13.92 1.73 -7.57
CA ILE A 147 -14.31 3.13 -7.85
C ILE A 147 -15.79 3.44 -7.62
N GLN A 148 -16.64 2.41 -7.39
CA GLN A 148 -18.05 2.60 -7.06
C GLN A 148 -18.26 3.27 -5.69
N TYR A 149 -17.24 3.31 -4.84
CA TYR A 149 -17.31 3.88 -3.50
C TYR A 149 -16.74 5.30 -3.48
N ASN A 150 -17.59 6.31 -3.33
CA ASN A 150 -17.19 7.73 -3.37
C ASN A 150 -16.32 8.15 -2.18
N ARG A 151 -16.42 7.42 -1.06
CA ARG A 151 -15.60 7.68 0.13
C ARG A 151 -14.27 6.95 0.13
N LEU A 152 -14.01 6.13 -0.88
CA LEU A 152 -12.75 5.43 -1.06
C LEU A 152 -11.75 6.32 -1.82
N VAL A 153 -10.58 6.49 -1.24
CA VAL A 153 -9.40 7.10 -1.86
C VAL A 153 -8.33 6.04 -1.98
N ILE A 154 -7.82 5.82 -3.17
CA ILE A 154 -6.82 4.80 -3.47
C ILE A 154 -5.46 5.47 -3.65
N ARG A 155 -4.55 5.17 -2.74
CA ARG A 155 -3.16 5.63 -2.78
C ARG A 155 -2.29 4.51 -3.31
N VAL A 156 -1.85 4.61 -4.55
CA VAL A 156 -1.00 3.61 -5.21
C VAL A 156 0.47 3.93 -4.93
N SER A 157 1.11 3.12 -4.10
CA SER A 157 2.49 3.32 -3.65
C SER A 157 3.49 2.64 -4.57
N LEU A 158 4.07 3.40 -5.50
CA LEU A 158 5.11 2.97 -6.43
C LEU A 158 6.44 2.78 -5.68
N LYS A 159 7.11 1.67 -5.92
CA LYS A 159 8.35 1.31 -5.22
C LYS A 159 9.58 1.69 -6.05
N GLY A 160 9.78 3.01 -6.21
CA GLY A 160 10.81 3.65 -7.02
C GLY A 160 10.23 4.35 -8.25
N CYS A 161 11.10 4.89 -9.10
CA CYS A 161 10.72 5.64 -10.29
C CYS A 161 10.83 4.83 -11.59
N CYS A 162 11.51 3.69 -11.55
CA CYS A 162 11.76 2.83 -12.71
C CYS A 162 11.78 1.34 -12.31
N ARG A 163 11.90 0.46 -13.31
CA ARG A 163 11.98 -1.00 -13.11
C ARG A 163 13.19 -1.40 -12.26
N GLU A 164 14.31 -0.72 -12.45
CA GLU A 164 15.57 -0.94 -11.73
C GLU A 164 15.44 -0.61 -10.26
N ASP A 165 14.85 0.54 -9.93
CA ASP A 165 14.56 0.92 -8.55
C ASP A 165 13.60 -0.07 -7.88
N PHE A 166 12.52 -0.44 -8.58
CA PHE A 166 11.56 -1.41 -8.10
C PHE A 166 12.22 -2.73 -7.74
N HIS A 167 13.05 -3.27 -8.65
CA HIS A 167 13.81 -4.51 -8.42
C HIS A 167 14.77 -4.35 -7.23
N LYS A 168 15.56 -3.29 -7.20
CA LYS A 168 16.52 -2.99 -6.13
C LYS A 168 15.85 -2.93 -4.76
N ILE A 169 14.71 -2.25 -4.68
CA ILE A 169 13.97 -2.06 -3.42
C ILE A 169 13.28 -3.35 -2.99
N THR A 170 12.66 -4.10 -3.91
CA THR A 170 11.73 -5.18 -3.59
C THR A 170 12.28 -6.58 -3.79
N LEU A 171 13.31 -6.77 -4.63
CA LEU A 171 13.79 -8.04 -5.20
C LEU A 171 12.75 -8.81 -6.05
N ALA A 172 11.61 -8.22 -6.35
CA ALA A 172 10.69 -8.76 -7.34
C ALA A 172 11.24 -8.52 -8.75
N ARG A 173 10.80 -9.31 -9.73
CA ARG A 173 11.20 -9.12 -11.14
C ARG A 173 10.85 -7.70 -11.59
N PRO A 174 11.74 -7.00 -12.31
CA PRO A 174 11.62 -5.56 -12.61
C PRO A 174 10.37 -5.20 -13.42
N GLU A 175 9.90 -6.10 -14.29
CA GLU A 175 8.70 -5.87 -15.12
C GLU A 175 7.41 -5.66 -14.31
N PHE A 176 7.37 -6.10 -13.05
CA PHE A 176 6.20 -5.86 -12.19
C PHE A 176 6.04 -4.39 -11.76
N PHE A 177 7.05 -3.53 -11.99
CA PHE A 177 6.85 -2.10 -11.88
C PHE A 177 5.75 -1.59 -12.82
N ASP A 178 5.67 -2.16 -14.02
CA ASP A 178 4.65 -1.77 -15.00
C ASP A 178 3.23 -2.08 -14.52
N LEU A 179 3.05 -3.12 -13.70
CA LEU A 179 1.74 -3.37 -13.08
C LEU A 179 1.35 -2.31 -12.03
N GLN A 180 2.32 -1.67 -11.38
CA GLN A 180 2.02 -0.55 -10.49
C GLN A 180 1.50 0.66 -11.28
N LEU A 181 2.08 0.93 -12.46
CA LEU A 181 1.58 1.96 -13.38
C LEU A 181 0.24 1.55 -13.97
N LYS A 182 0.10 0.28 -14.37
CA LYS A 182 -1.17 -0.26 -14.90
C LYS A 182 -2.31 -0.18 -13.89
N ALA A 183 -2.03 -0.20 -12.59
CA ALA A 183 -3.04 0.03 -11.57
C ALA A 183 -3.64 1.44 -11.68
N LEU A 184 -2.81 2.46 -11.89
CA LEU A 184 -3.27 3.84 -12.11
C LEU A 184 -4.05 3.94 -13.43
N GLU A 185 -3.55 3.34 -14.52
CA GLU A 185 -4.26 3.28 -15.80
C GLU A 185 -5.64 2.65 -15.63
N ASN A 186 -5.72 1.43 -15.08
CA ASN A 186 -6.98 0.72 -14.87
C ASN A 186 -7.99 1.56 -14.07
N LEU A 187 -7.53 2.23 -12.99
CA LEU A 187 -8.39 3.09 -12.18
C LEU A 187 -8.91 4.29 -12.96
N ILE A 188 -8.06 4.96 -13.75
CA ILE A 188 -8.46 6.10 -14.58
C ILE A 188 -9.39 5.65 -15.72
N GLU A 189 -9.07 4.56 -16.41
CA GLU A 189 -9.89 4.01 -17.50
C GLU A 189 -11.32 3.65 -17.07
N VAL A 190 -11.49 3.21 -15.83
CA VAL A 190 -12.83 2.90 -15.27
C VAL A 190 -13.51 4.11 -14.62
N GLY A 191 -12.90 5.31 -14.67
CA GLY A 191 -13.51 6.58 -14.28
C GLY A 191 -13.16 7.10 -12.89
N ALA A 192 -12.09 6.59 -12.25
CA ALA A 192 -11.61 7.17 -10.99
C ALA A 192 -11.18 8.64 -11.19
N LYS A 193 -11.56 9.51 -10.26
CA LYS A 193 -11.17 10.93 -10.28
C LYS A 193 -9.72 11.09 -9.84
N PRO A 194 -8.82 11.56 -10.73
CA PRO A 194 -7.41 11.75 -10.37
C PRO A 194 -7.27 12.85 -9.31
N CYS A 195 -6.33 12.66 -8.39
CA CYS A 195 -6.05 13.51 -7.24
C CYS A 195 -7.14 13.59 -6.15
N GLU A 196 -8.36 13.14 -6.44
CA GLU A 196 -9.46 13.09 -5.47
C GLU A 196 -9.70 11.66 -4.97
N GLN A 197 -9.87 10.72 -5.90
CA GLN A 197 -10.18 9.32 -5.61
C GLN A 197 -8.97 8.40 -5.83
N VAL A 198 -8.02 8.80 -6.67
CA VAL A 198 -6.77 8.08 -6.90
C VAL A 198 -5.59 9.04 -7.04
N TYR A 199 -4.48 8.70 -6.41
CA TYR A 199 -3.22 9.40 -6.61
C TYR A 199 -2.01 8.46 -6.42
N PRO A 200 -0.88 8.73 -7.11
CA PRO A 200 0.36 7.98 -6.91
C PRO A 200 1.10 8.47 -5.67
N ALA A 201 1.70 7.54 -4.95
CA ALA A 201 2.74 7.84 -3.98
C ALA A 201 4.04 7.20 -4.46
N VAL A 202 5.16 7.89 -4.37
CA VAL A 202 6.41 7.44 -5.00
C VAL A 202 7.54 7.41 -3.99
N MET A 203 8.18 6.24 -3.83
CA MET A 203 9.37 6.07 -2.99
C MET A 203 10.60 6.66 -3.71
N LEU A 204 10.98 7.88 -3.33
CA LEU A 204 12.06 8.65 -3.95
C LEU A 204 13.46 8.41 -3.34
N SER A 205 13.54 7.81 -2.17
CA SER A 205 14.81 7.67 -1.42
C SER A 205 15.94 6.99 -2.18
N PHE A 206 15.66 6.28 -3.28
CA PHE A 206 16.66 5.50 -4.02
C PHE A 206 16.79 5.92 -5.48
N SER A 207 15.90 6.76 -5.97
CA SER A 207 15.80 7.15 -7.38
C SER A 207 16.75 8.29 -7.75
N GLU A 208 17.10 8.38 -9.01
CA GLU A 208 17.76 9.55 -9.60
C GLU A 208 16.70 10.59 -9.99
N GLU A 209 17.09 11.85 -10.02
CA GLU A 209 16.21 12.95 -10.45
C GLU A 209 15.66 12.73 -11.87
N ARG A 210 16.54 12.31 -12.79
CA ARG A 210 16.13 11.97 -14.16
C ARG A 210 15.04 10.89 -14.20
N ASP A 211 15.14 9.86 -13.35
CA ASP A 211 14.14 8.78 -13.35
C ASP A 211 12.81 9.28 -12.80
N TYR A 212 12.84 10.21 -11.86
CA TYR A 212 11.65 10.88 -11.35
C TYR A 212 10.97 11.73 -12.43
N GLU A 213 11.73 12.53 -13.19
CA GLU A 213 11.21 13.30 -14.32
C GLU A 213 10.57 12.39 -15.40
N LEU A 214 11.22 11.27 -15.73
CA LEU A 214 10.67 10.28 -16.66
C LEU A 214 9.38 9.65 -16.12
N LEU A 215 9.31 9.38 -14.82
CA LEU A 215 8.09 8.87 -14.19
C LEU A 215 6.96 9.90 -14.25
N GLN A 216 7.24 11.17 -13.97
CA GLN A 216 6.25 12.26 -14.10
C GLN A 216 5.67 12.33 -15.53
N GLY A 217 6.51 12.14 -16.55
CA GLY A 217 6.09 12.02 -17.94
C GLY A 217 5.14 10.84 -18.17
N LYS A 218 5.47 9.64 -17.63
CA LYS A 218 4.60 8.45 -17.71
C LYS A 218 3.27 8.68 -17.01
N LEU A 219 3.28 9.27 -15.81
CA LEU A 219 2.06 9.59 -15.07
C LEU A 219 1.18 10.62 -15.82
N SER A 220 1.81 11.62 -16.45
CA SER A 220 1.10 12.59 -17.28
C SER A 220 0.45 11.97 -18.52
N ASN A 221 1.07 10.94 -19.11
CA ASN A 221 0.50 10.18 -20.22
C ASN A 221 -0.73 9.36 -19.81
N ILE A 222 -0.77 8.85 -18.57
CA ILE A 222 -1.97 8.18 -18.04
C ILE A 222 -3.08 9.22 -17.81
N HIS A 223 -2.76 10.31 -17.10
CA HIS A 223 -3.64 11.47 -16.93
C HIS A 223 -2.84 12.68 -16.47
N PRO A 224 -3.02 13.89 -17.08
CA PRO A 224 -2.22 15.08 -16.78
C PRO A 224 -2.19 15.50 -15.32
N LEU A 225 -3.23 15.22 -14.55
CA LEU A 225 -3.29 15.55 -13.13
C LEU A 225 -2.46 14.61 -12.25
N LEU A 226 -2.21 13.35 -12.64
CA LEU A 226 -1.49 12.40 -11.79
C LEU A 226 -0.06 12.85 -11.48
N SER A 227 0.61 13.52 -12.42
CA SER A 227 1.94 14.10 -12.17
C SER A 227 1.94 15.31 -11.24
N LYS A 228 0.77 15.90 -10.96
CA LYS A 228 0.61 17.09 -10.11
C LYS A 228 0.21 16.76 -8.66
N CYS A 229 -0.18 15.52 -8.38
CA CYS A 229 -0.61 15.07 -7.07
C CYS A 229 0.19 13.86 -6.57
N ILE A 230 1.46 13.81 -6.91
CA ILE A 230 2.36 12.78 -6.40
C ILE A 230 2.59 13.03 -4.90
N ASP A 231 2.32 12.00 -4.10
CA ASP A 231 2.71 11.96 -2.70
C ASP A 231 4.12 11.36 -2.59
N GLU A 232 5.09 12.19 -2.24
CA GLU A 232 6.50 11.79 -2.17
C GLU A 232 6.77 10.98 -0.90
N GLU A 233 7.20 9.72 -1.08
CA GLU A 233 7.60 8.84 0.02
C GLU A 233 9.11 8.87 0.22
N TYR A 234 9.53 8.91 1.47
CA TYR A 234 10.92 8.81 1.87
C TYR A 234 11.10 7.80 3.00
N VAL A 235 12.28 7.18 3.04
CA VAL A 235 12.63 6.23 4.09
C VAL A 235 12.71 6.94 5.43
N ILE A 236 12.00 6.39 6.43
CA ILE A 236 12.11 6.81 7.82
C ILE A 236 13.01 5.81 8.55
N LEU A 237 14.10 6.31 9.12
CA LEU A 237 15.16 5.52 9.76
C LEU A 237 14.74 5.02 11.14
N TYR A 238 13.67 4.23 11.24
CA TYR A 238 13.39 3.48 12.45
C TYR A 238 14.53 2.46 12.71
N PRO A 239 14.88 2.12 13.96
CA PRO A 239 15.99 1.20 14.24
C PRO A 239 15.94 -0.14 13.51
N HIS A 240 14.73 -0.69 13.30
CA HIS A 240 14.55 -1.94 12.56
C HIS A 240 14.65 -1.75 11.05
N VAL A 241 14.33 -0.55 10.52
CA VAL A 241 14.51 -0.21 9.09
C VAL A 241 15.99 -0.05 8.79
N VAL A 242 16.76 0.60 9.66
CA VAL A 242 18.23 0.73 9.51
C VAL A 242 18.86 -0.66 9.37
N ARG A 243 18.55 -1.59 10.28
CA ARG A 243 19.04 -2.97 10.20
C ARG A 243 18.66 -3.68 8.91
N LEU A 244 17.43 -3.45 8.44
CA LEU A 244 16.95 -4.05 7.19
C LEU A 244 17.70 -3.48 5.97
N LEU A 245 17.93 -2.17 5.94
CA LEU A 245 18.73 -1.50 4.90
C LEU A 245 20.16 -2.05 4.86
N GLU A 246 20.79 -2.23 6.02
CA GLU A 246 22.13 -2.83 6.14
C GLU A 246 22.16 -4.26 5.59
N MET A 247 21.23 -5.12 6.02
CA MET A 247 21.10 -6.50 5.55
C MET A 247 20.89 -6.59 4.03
N ARG A 248 20.15 -5.62 3.46
CA ARG A 248 19.82 -5.56 2.04
C ARG A 248 20.84 -4.74 1.22
N LYS A 249 21.87 -4.20 1.89
CA LYS A 249 22.90 -3.33 1.28
C LYS A 249 22.28 -2.15 0.52
N LEU A 250 21.17 -1.63 1.02
CA LEU A 250 20.47 -0.47 0.46
C LEU A 250 20.92 0.81 1.16
N LYS A 251 21.28 1.82 0.36
CA LYS A 251 21.65 3.14 0.86
C LYS A 251 20.68 4.17 0.28
N PRO A 252 19.75 4.71 1.10
CA PRO A 252 18.87 5.78 0.65
C PRO A 252 19.68 7.07 0.43
N LYS A 253 19.39 7.81 -0.64
CA LYS A 253 19.96 9.13 -0.91
C LYS A 253 19.37 10.20 0.00
N ILE A 254 18.04 10.08 0.24
CA ILE A 254 17.27 10.94 1.12
C ILE A 254 16.55 10.06 2.13
N SER A 255 16.62 10.42 3.40
CA SER A 255 15.92 9.71 4.47
C SER A 255 15.74 10.64 5.67
N PHE A 256 14.76 10.35 6.52
CA PHE A 256 14.45 11.14 7.70
C PHE A 256 14.51 10.30 8.97
N HIS A 257 15.01 10.89 10.06
CA HIS A 257 14.86 10.29 11.38
C HIS A 257 13.41 10.44 11.88
N PRO A 258 12.91 9.51 12.70
CA PRO A 258 11.51 9.56 13.19
C PRO A 258 11.11 10.88 13.87
N ASN A 259 12.07 11.55 14.51
CA ASN A 259 11.86 12.84 15.17
C ASN A 259 12.09 14.06 14.26
N GLY A 260 12.56 13.85 13.04
CA GLY A 260 12.86 14.90 12.06
C GLY A 260 12.02 14.83 10.79
N ILE A 261 10.84 14.19 10.85
CA ILE A 261 9.93 14.10 9.69
C ILE A 261 9.34 15.49 9.45
N PRO A 262 9.45 16.04 8.22
CA PRO A 262 8.84 17.32 7.86
C PRO A 262 7.31 17.30 8.10
N ARG A 263 6.76 18.43 8.58
CA ARG A 263 5.31 18.54 8.81
C ARG A 263 4.49 18.39 7.52
N SER A 264 5.07 18.76 6.39
CA SER A 264 4.45 18.60 5.06
C SER A 264 4.23 17.15 4.64
N MET A 265 4.86 16.18 5.33
CA MET A 265 4.73 14.74 5.07
C MET A 265 3.74 14.05 6.04
N VAL A 266 3.11 14.75 6.96
CA VAL A 266 2.31 14.15 8.05
C VAL A 266 0.83 14.53 7.98
#